data_c6783e4e1d6865cd05a79b1e7ccf4059
#
_entry.id   c6783e4e1d6865cd05a79b1e7ccf4059
#
_cell.length_a   1.000
_cell.length_b   1.000
_cell.length_c   1.000
_cell.angle_alpha   90.00
_cell.angle_beta   90.00
_cell.angle_gamma   90.00
#
_symmetry.space_group_name_H-M   'P 1'
#
loop_
_entity.id
_entity.type
_entity.pdbx_description
1 polymer ?
#
loop_
_entity_poly.entity_id
_entity_poly.type
_entity_poly.pdbx_seq_one_letter_code
_entity_poly.pdbx_strand_id
1 'polypeptide(L)'
;MGKQVRVLHVLGTTNLGGAESRIMDLYRHIDREKIQFDFLIHTTKEGFFDREIKQLGGNIYYLPSFRVYNYFAYKKACKAFFASHNEFQMVQGHMTSTASIYLPVAKKAGVPVTIAHARSAGVDKGLKGWITKFLRRNLHRKCDYMFSCSDLAASAVFGEKQYKEGKVVFVPNAVDTKDFAPDEHMREKIRREYGLENSFVIGHVGRFHYAKNHEFILDIFAEVLNQNKKAKLFLLGDGPRRQEMEEKAAELGIKESVIFAGNQNPVAPYYQAMDVFLFPSRFEGMPGTVVEAQAAGLPCLIADTITTQVKVTELVTFLSLAQDAELWAEQLNRIATERKMQKNTETEIDLSKTNYDVNYQVKQYEQFYLTGDVTVMKK
;
A
#
# COMPACT_ATOMS: atom_id res chain seq x y z
N MET A 1 28.84 -7.14 21.64
CA MET A 1 27.61 -6.95 20.83
C MET A 1 27.48 -5.46 20.51
N GLY A 2 27.34 -5.08 19.24
CA GLY A 2 27.11 -3.69 18.85
C GLY A 2 25.79 -3.18 19.42
N LYS A 3 25.65 -1.87 19.65
CA LYS A 3 24.39 -1.26 20.11
C LYS A 3 23.35 -1.44 19.01
N GLN A 4 22.16 -1.96 19.37
CA GLN A 4 21.01 -2.13 18.47
C GLN A 4 20.65 -0.77 17.84
N VAL A 5 20.47 -0.73 16.52
CA VAL A 5 20.03 0.46 15.78
C VAL A 5 18.54 0.65 15.99
N ARG A 6 18.12 1.81 16.50
CA ARG A 6 16.69 2.12 16.66
C ARG A 6 16.23 3.09 15.57
N VAL A 7 15.21 2.67 14.83
CA VAL A 7 14.57 3.41 13.73
C VAL A 7 13.17 3.85 14.15
N LEU A 8 12.92 5.15 14.18
CA LEU A 8 11.60 5.69 14.48
C LEU A 8 10.80 5.91 13.21
N HIS A 9 9.70 5.16 13.06
CA HIS A 9 8.71 5.35 12.00
C HIS A 9 7.63 6.33 12.44
N VAL A 10 7.42 7.41 11.66
CA VAL A 10 6.41 8.43 11.97
C VAL A 10 5.20 8.25 11.07
N LEU A 11 4.05 7.92 11.69
CA LEU A 11 2.78 7.58 11.04
C LEU A 11 1.60 8.41 11.58
N GLY A 12 0.48 8.37 10.88
CA GLY A 12 -0.77 8.95 11.37
C GLY A 12 -1.41 8.08 12.45
N THR A 13 -1.36 6.78 12.26
CA THR A 13 -2.01 5.74 13.07
C THR A 13 -1.26 4.42 12.86
N THR A 14 -1.60 3.42 13.66
CA THR A 14 -1.17 2.01 13.51
C THR A 14 -2.33 1.10 13.09
N ASN A 15 -3.39 1.67 12.52
CA ASN A 15 -4.51 0.91 11.99
C ASN A 15 -4.17 0.21 10.67
N LEU A 16 -5.03 -0.72 10.25
CA LEU A 16 -4.90 -1.42 8.99
C LEU A 16 -4.99 -0.43 7.82
N GLY A 17 -3.90 -0.30 7.09
CA GLY A 17 -3.75 0.59 5.94
C GLY A 17 -2.56 0.19 5.08
N GLY A 18 -2.51 0.67 3.83
CA GLY A 18 -1.49 0.24 2.87
C GLY A 18 -0.05 0.56 3.30
N ALA A 19 0.20 1.71 3.90
CA ALA A 19 1.53 2.08 4.38
C ALA A 19 1.91 1.33 5.66
N GLU A 20 0.97 1.24 6.59
CA GLU A 20 1.11 0.58 7.88
C GLU A 20 1.39 -0.91 7.70
N SER A 21 0.62 -1.61 6.84
CA SER A 21 0.84 -3.03 6.54
C SER A 21 2.24 -3.27 5.96
N ARG A 22 2.68 -2.45 5.00
CA ARG A 22 4.03 -2.60 4.40
C ARG A 22 5.17 -2.38 5.40
N ILE A 23 4.99 -1.48 6.37
CA ILE A 23 6.00 -1.27 7.42
C ILE A 23 5.99 -2.46 8.38
N MET A 24 4.82 -3.01 8.70
CA MET A 24 4.71 -4.20 9.54
C MET A 24 5.27 -5.45 8.85
N ASP A 25 5.08 -5.60 7.54
CA ASP A 25 5.71 -6.69 6.78
C ASP A 25 7.24 -6.61 6.88
N LEU A 26 7.81 -5.42 6.68
CA LEU A 26 9.24 -5.20 6.89
C LEU A 26 9.66 -5.51 8.34
N TYR A 27 8.87 -5.08 9.34
CA TYR A 27 9.19 -5.26 10.75
C TYR A 27 9.13 -6.71 11.22
N ARG A 28 8.26 -7.52 10.64
CA ARG A 28 8.19 -8.98 10.91
C ARG A 28 9.44 -9.71 10.46
N HIS A 29 10.05 -9.27 9.35
CA HIS A 29 11.15 -9.96 8.68
C HIS A 29 12.54 -9.44 9.03
N ILE A 30 12.67 -8.18 9.54
CA ILE A 30 13.95 -7.58 9.89
C ILE A 30 14.60 -8.28 11.10
N ASP A 31 15.94 -8.36 11.13
CA ASP A 31 16.70 -8.87 12.26
C ASP A 31 16.58 -7.91 13.47
N ARG A 32 15.62 -8.20 14.35
CA ARG A 32 15.32 -7.37 15.52
C ARG A 32 16.40 -7.39 16.60
N GLU A 33 17.35 -8.28 16.56
CA GLU A 33 18.51 -8.23 17.45
C GLU A 33 19.47 -7.07 17.08
N LYS A 34 19.52 -6.73 15.79
CA LYS A 34 20.38 -5.67 15.25
C LYS A 34 19.64 -4.35 15.07
N ILE A 35 18.37 -4.41 14.63
CA ILE A 35 17.58 -3.24 14.25
C ILE A 35 16.19 -3.32 14.91
N GLN A 36 15.84 -2.30 15.65
CA GLN A 36 14.54 -2.21 16.31
C GLN A 36 13.72 -1.05 15.76
N PHE A 37 12.44 -1.32 15.44
CA PHE A 37 11.51 -0.27 15.04
C PHE A 37 10.72 0.24 16.24
N ASP A 38 10.55 1.55 16.27
CA ASP A 38 9.63 2.26 17.14
C ASP A 38 8.69 3.13 16.31
N PHE A 39 7.56 3.47 16.87
CA PHE A 39 6.49 4.15 16.15
C PHE A 39 6.08 5.43 16.85
N LEU A 40 6.05 6.55 16.12
CA LEU A 40 5.54 7.83 16.58
C LEU A 40 4.26 8.16 15.82
N ILE A 41 3.12 8.16 16.50
CA ILE A 41 1.82 8.29 15.90
C ILE A 41 1.07 9.55 16.38
N HIS A 42 0.05 9.95 15.61
CA HIS A 42 -0.68 11.20 15.83
C HIS A 42 -2.11 10.99 16.37
N THR A 43 -2.35 9.85 16.98
CA THR A 43 -3.61 9.51 17.66
C THR A 43 -3.32 8.71 18.91
N THR A 44 -4.15 8.85 19.93
CA THR A 44 -4.10 8.03 21.15
C THR A 44 -5.08 6.87 21.10
N LYS A 45 -5.85 6.75 20.01
CA LYS A 45 -6.73 5.58 19.81
C LYS A 45 -5.89 4.37 19.49
N GLU A 46 -6.17 3.26 20.15
CA GLU A 46 -5.52 1.99 19.87
C GLU A 46 -5.69 1.59 18.41
N GLY A 47 -4.57 1.25 17.77
CA GLY A 47 -4.52 0.81 16.39
C GLY A 47 -4.50 -0.70 16.28
N PHE A 48 -4.84 -1.20 15.09
CA PHE A 48 -4.87 -2.63 14.77
C PHE A 48 -3.53 -3.34 15.07
N PHE A 49 -2.41 -2.68 14.77
CA PHE A 49 -1.06 -3.25 14.93
C PHE A 49 -0.42 -2.99 16.30
N ASP A 50 -1.06 -2.28 17.23
CA ASP A 50 -0.44 -1.87 18.50
C ASP A 50 0.04 -3.06 19.34
N ARG A 51 -0.78 -4.10 19.40
CA ARG A 51 -0.44 -5.33 20.14
C ARG A 51 0.76 -6.03 19.53
N GLU A 52 0.77 -6.16 18.21
CA GLU A 52 1.85 -6.83 17.47
C GLU A 52 3.16 -6.05 17.57
N ILE A 53 3.12 -4.71 17.42
CA ILE A 53 4.29 -3.85 17.60
C ILE A 53 4.95 -4.10 18.94
N LYS A 54 4.16 -4.14 20.02
CA LYS A 54 4.66 -4.39 21.39
C LYS A 54 5.22 -5.81 21.53
N GLN A 55 4.59 -6.81 20.94
CA GLN A 55 5.07 -8.19 20.94
C GLN A 55 6.40 -8.35 20.21
N LEU A 56 6.64 -7.58 19.17
CA LEU A 56 7.89 -7.53 18.43
C LEU A 56 8.97 -6.67 19.13
N GLY A 57 8.67 -6.08 20.29
CA GLY A 57 9.60 -5.29 21.11
C GLY A 57 9.65 -3.79 20.78
N GLY A 58 8.77 -3.30 19.89
CA GLY A 58 8.67 -1.89 19.51
C GLY A 58 7.88 -1.06 20.52
N ASN A 59 8.25 0.21 20.64
CA ASN A 59 7.51 1.18 21.44
C ASN A 59 6.60 2.04 20.54
N ILE A 60 5.48 2.48 21.12
CA ILE A 60 4.57 3.40 20.46
C ILE A 60 4.54 4.70 21.27
N TYR A 61 4.90 5.79 20.59
CA TYR A 61 4.90 7.15 21.13
C TYR A 61 3.81 7.98 20.47
N TYR A 62 3.40 9.05 21.12
CA TYR A 62 2.26 9.85 20.70
C TYR A 62 2.63 11.32 20.56
N LEU A 63 2.26 11.92 19.43
CA LEU A 63 2.24 13.37 19.24
C LEU A 63 0.80 13.85 19.02
N PRO A 64 0.48 15.10 19.39
CA PRO A 64 -0.82 15.66 19.06
C PRO A 64 -1.00 15.70 17.53
N SER A 65 -2.23 15.48 17.06
CA SER A 65 -2.56 15.62 15.66
C SER A 65 -2.24 17.02 15.17
N PHE A 66 -1.54 17.14 14.06
CA PHE A 66 -1.23 18.43 13.45
C PHE A 66 -2.50 19.05 12.87
N ARG A 67 -2.71 20.30 13.24
CA ARG A 67 -3.69 21.20 12.63
C ARG A 67 -3.02 22.54 12.39
N VAL A 68 -3.39 23.26 11.33
CA VAL A 68 -2.68 24.49 10.93
C VAL A 68 -2.58 25.50 12.08
N TYR A 69 -3.66 25.65 12.85
CA TYR A 69 -3.71 26.59 13.98
C TYR A 69 -2.82 26.17 15.16
N ASN A 70 -2.42 24.90 15.27
CA ASN A 70 -1.56 24.42 16.36
C ASN A 70 -0.08 24.26 15.96
N TYR A 71 0.36 24.88 14.87
CA TYR A 71 1.73 24.73 14.35
C TYR A 71 2.83 24.87 15.42
N PHE A 72 2.75 25.93 16.22
CA PHE A 72 3.78 26.20 17.25
C PHE A 72 3.71 25.18 18.39
N ALA A 73 2.53 24.78 18.83
CA ALA A 73 2.34 23.76 19.86
C ALA A 73 2.81 22.39 19.36
N TYR A 74 2.48 22.01 18.13
CA TYR A 74 2.96 20.78 17.50
C TYR A 74 4.49 20.76 17.40
N LYS A 75 5.12 21.85 16.93
CA LYS A 75 6.57 21.97 16.84
C LYS A 75 7.25 21.93 18.21
N LYS A 76 6.62 22.51 19.25
CA LYS A 76 7.09 22.42 20.64
C LYS A 76 7.05 20.97 21.14
N ALA A 77 5.94 20.24 20.87
CA ALA A 77 5.80 18.83 21.23
C ALA A 77 6.87 17.96 20.53
N CYS A 78 7.13 18.19 19.24
CA CYS A 78 8.23 17.51 18.54
C CYS A 78 9.59 17.77 19.18
N LYS A 79 9.87 19.05 19.56
CA LYS A 79 11.14 19.40 20.24
C LYS A 79 11.26 18.70 21.59
N ALA A 80 10.20 18.67 22.39
CA ALA A 80 10.19 17.99 23.70
C ALA A 80 10.43 16.49 23.52
N PHE A 81 9.75 15.86 22.54
CA PHE A 81 9.91 14.44 22.24
C PHE A 81 11.36 14.10 21.89
N PHE A 82 11.96 14.76 20.91
CA PHE A 82 13.33 14.45 20.49
C PHE A 82 14.41 14.89 21.50
N ALA A 83 14.11 15.80 22.42
CA ALA A 83 14.99 16.15 23.52
C ALA A 83 15.05 15.05 24.60
N SER A 84 13.94 14.30 24.79
CA SER A 84 13.86 13.19 25.76
C SER A 84 14.17 11.82 25.16
N HIS A 85 14.30 11.72 23.83
CA HIS A 85 14.53 10.48 23.09
C HIS A 85 15.71 10.64 22.14
N ASN A 86 16.91 10.36 22.64
CA ASN A 86 18.18 10.44 21.90
C ASN A 86 18.69 9.08 21.41
N GLU A 87 17.92 8.03 21.63
CA GLU A 87 18.25 6.65 21.25
C GLU A 87 18.11 6.38 19.74
N PHE A 88 17.37 7.22 19.00
CA PHE A 88 17.11 6.99 17.58
C PHE A 88 18.29 7.37 16.70
N GLN A 89 18.78 6.42 15.91
CA GLN A 89 19.79 6.65 14.88
C GLN A 89 19.15 7.15 13.59
N MET A 90 17.89 6.76 13.33
CA MET A 90 17.15 7.17 12.14
C MET A 90 15.71 7.52 12.45
N VAL A 91 15.18 8.51 11.73
CA VAL A 91 13.74 8.87 11.73
C VAL A 91 13.24 8.80 10.31
N GLN A 92 12.32 7.88 10.05
CA GLN A 92 11.66 7.69 8.75
C GLN A 92 10.21 8.18 8.81
N GLY A 93 9.95 9.28 8.12
CA GLY A 93 8.65 9.94 8.11
C GLY A 93 7.79 9.55 6.92
N HIS A 94 6.61 8.97 7.18
CA HIS A 94 5.65 8.59 6.15
C HIS A 94 4.52 9.62 5.94
N MET A 95 4.39 10.58 6.86
CA MET A 95 3.45 11.69 6.74
C MET A 95 4.15 12.92 6.12
N THR A 96 4.29 12.95 4.81
CA THR A 96 5.14 13.90 4.08
C THR A 96 4.78 15.39 4.27
N SER A 97 3.53 15.73 4.62
CA SER A 97 3.16 17.10 4.96
C SER A 97 3.79 17.56 6.28
N THR A 98 3.61 16.80 7.35
CA THR A 98 4.15 17.11 8.67
C THR A 98 5.65 16.78 8.80
N ALA A 99 6.20 15.93 7.93
CA ALA A 99 7.63 15.64 7.83
C ALA A 99 8.47 16.93 7.69
N SER A 100 7.92 17.93 7.01
CA SER A 100 8.56 19.24 6.87
C SER A 100 8.75 20.00 8.20
N ILE A 101 8.09 19.56 9.28
CA ILE A 101 8.18 20.13 10.61
C ILE A 101 9.03 19.24 11.52
N TYR A 102 8.71 17.95 11.65
CA TYR A 102 9.37 17.09 12.62
C TYR A 102 10.76 16.61 12.18
N LEU A 103 11.05 16.38 10.87
CA LEU A 103 12.38 15.94 10.44
C LEU A 103 13.48 16.99 10.72
N PRO A 104 13.29 18.29 10.42
CA PRO A 104 14.25 19.30 10.83
C PRO A 104 14.42 19.43 12.35
N VAL A 105 13.37 19.14 13.12
CA VAL A 105 13.46 19.14 14.59
C VAL A 105 14.26 17.95 15.07
N ALA A 106 14.01 16.74 14.53
CA ALA A 106 14.79 15.53 14.81
C ALA A 106 16.28 15.73 14.50
N LYS A 107 16.58 16.27 13.31
CA LYS A 107 17.96 16.56 12.89
C LYS A 107 18.67 17.52 13.83
N LYS A 108 17.97 18.60 14.26
CA LYS A 108 18.53 19.57 15.23
C LYS A 108 18.72 19.00 16.63
N ALA A 109 17.96 17.98 16.99
CA ALA A 109 18.09 17.25 18.25
C ALA A 109 19.19 16.19 18.23
N GLY A 110 19.90 16.02 17.10
CA GLY A 110 21.04 15.12 16.98
C GLY A 110 20.74 13.77 16.32
N VAL A 111 19.54 13.55 15.78
CA VAL A 111 19.26 12.32 15.01
C VAL A 111 20.17 12.28 13.78
N PRO A 112 21.01 11.22 13.64
CA PRO A 112 22.01 11.15 12.57
C PRO A 112 21.40 11.17 11.16
N VAL A 113 20.31 10.41 10.94
CA VAL A 113 19.69 10.23 9.62
C VAL A 113 18.19 10.52 9.66
N THR A 114 17.73 11.35 8.73
CA THR A 114 16.31 11.68 8.55
C THR A 114 15.85 11.33 7.14
N ILE A 115 14.74 10.63 7.02
CA ILE A 115 14.19 10.11 5.76
C ILE A 115 12.75 10.61 5.59
N ALA A 116 12.45 11.22 4.46
CA ALA A 116 11.07 11.49 4.04
C ALA A 116 10.65 10.41 3.04
N HIS A 117 9.61 9.64 3.36
CA HIS A 117 9.13 8.55 2.51
C HIS A 117 7.75 8.88 1.92
N ALA A 118 7.68 9.13 0.63
CA ALA A 118 6.45 9.38 -0.11
C ALA A 118 5.73 8.06 -0.41
N ARG A 119 4.57 7.85 0.22
CA ARG A 119 3.74 6.65 0.05
C ARG A 119 2.53 6.86 -0.87
N SER A 120 2.26 8.10 -1.30
CA SER A 120 1.15 8.45 -2.17
C SER A 120 1.42 9.75 -2.92
N ALA A 121 1.00 9.81 -4.17
CA ALA A 121 0.96 11.04 -4.98
C ALA A 121 -0.24 11.93 -4.61
N GLY A 122 -1.28 11.35 -4.01
CA GLY A 122 -2.55 12.03 -3.73
C GLY A 122 -2.44 13.17 -2.72
N VAL A 123 -3.25 14.20 -2.96
CA VAL A 123 -3.50 15.30 -2.03
C VAL A 123 -5.01 15.51 -1.97
N ASP A 124 -5.53 15.74 -0.77
CA ASP A 124 -6.94 16.09 -0.61
C ASP A 124 -7.31 17.31 -1.48
N LYS A 125 -8.55 17.39 -1.91
CA LYS A 125 -9.07 18.57 -2.63
C LYS A 125 -9.28 19.74 -1.68
N GLY A 126 -9.33 20.96 -2.24
CA GLY A 126 -9.64 22.19 -1.49
C GLY A 126 -8.48 22.69 -0.62
N LEU A 127 -8.82 23.47 0.42
CA LEU A 127 -7.87 24.17 1.29
C LEU A 127 -6.86 23.24 1.96
N LYS A 128 -7.29 22.06 2.40
CA LYS A 128 -6.43 21.05 3.03
C LYS A 128 -5.34 20.55 2.07
N GLY A 129 -5.68 20.35 0.81
CA GLY A 129 -4.72 19.97 -0.23
C GLY A 129 -3.71 21.09 -0.52
N TRP A 130 -4.16 22.34 -0.55
CA TRP A 130 -3.28 23.49 -0.74
C TRP A 130 -2.25 23.61 0.39
N ILE A 131 -2.71 23.46 1.64
CA ILE A 131 -1.85 23.46 2.84
C ILE A 131 -0.84 22.31 2.76
N THR A 132 -1.26 21.11 2.37
CA THR A 132 -0.38 19.95 2.20
C THR A 132 0.72 20.24 1.17
N LYS A 133 0.37 20.82 0.01
CA LYS A 133 1.35 21.22 -1.01
C LYS A 133 2.32 22.28 -0.48
N PHE A 134 1.82 23.26 0.25
CA PHE A 134 2.67 24.29 0.86
C PHE A 134 3.64 23.70 1.89
N LEU A 135 3.19 22.80 2.75
CA LEU A 135 4.04 22.13 3.74
C LEU A 135 5.11 21.22 3.06
N ARG A 136 4.76 20.53 1.97
CA ARG A 136 5.69 19.71 1.18
C ARG A 136 6.73 20.53 0.43
N ARG A 137 6.44 21.81 0.19
CA ARG A 137 7.39 22.70 -0.52
C ARG A 137 8.75 22.67 0.17
N ASN A 138 9.80 22.39 -0.60
CA ASN A 138 11.18 22.25 -0.12
C ASN A 138 11.39 21.11 0.91
N LEU A 139 10.54 20.09 0.97
CA LEU A 139 10.73 18.93 1.86
C LEU A 139 12.09 18.25 1.56
N HIS A 140 12.50 18.23 0.28
CA HIS A 140 13.80 17.71 -0.17
C HIS A 140 15.03 18.38 0.49
N ARG A 141 14.87 19.58 1.08
CA ARG A 141 15.93 20.29 1.83
C ARG A 141 15.84 20.07 3.34
N LYS A 142 14.87 19.28 3.79
CA LYS A 142 14.51 19.12 5.20
C LYS A 142 14.74 17.69 5.72
N CYS A 143 15.29 16.83 4.89
CA CYS A 143 15.65 15.45 5.19
C CYS A 143 16.99 15.10 4.51
N ASP A 144 17.67 14.08 5.01
CA ASP A 144 18.90 13.58 4.41
C ASP A 144 18.61 12.72 3.17
N TYR A 145 17.56 11.88 3.23
CA TYR A 145 17.17 11.00 2.13
C TYR A 145 15.68 11.14 1.78
N MET A 146 15.39 11.02 0.50
CA MET A 146 14.06 11.03 -0.09
C MET A 146 13.75 9.63 -0.62
N PHE A 147 12.77 8.96 -0.02
CA PHE A 147 12.28 7.66 -0.49
C PHE A 147 10.89 7.82 -1.11
N SER A 148 10.59 7.03 -2.12
CA SER A 148 9.27 7.03 -2.75
C SER A 148 8.87 5.64 -3.22
N CYS A 149 7.59 5.31 -3.05
CA CYS A 149 7.06 4.04 -3.52
C CYS A 149 6.76 4.03 -5.03
N SER A 150 6.73 5.19 -5.69
CA SER A 150 6.50 5.32 -7.13
C SER A 150 7.07 6.63 -7.68
N ASP A 151 7.26 6.70 -9.00
CA ASP A 151 7.62 7.90 -9.76
C ASP A 151 6.59 9.02 -9.57
N LEU A 152 5.30 8.68 -9.63
CA LEU A 152 4.20 9.63 -9.39
C LEU A 152 4.28 10.25 -8.00
N ALA A 153 4.54 9.43 -6.96
CA ALA A 153 4.68 9.93 -5.60
C ALA A 153 5.97 10.75 -5.44
N ALA A 154 7.07 10.36 -6.08
CA ALA A 154 8.34 11.09 -6.07
C ALA A 154 8.16 12.50 -6.63
N SER A 155 7.61 12.62 -7.84
CA SER A 155 7.37 13.89 -8.51
C SER A 155 6.38 14.78 -7.75
N ALA A 156 5.29 14.20 -7.24
CA ALA A 156 4.25 14.94 -6.51
C ALA A 156 4.72 15.49 -5.15
N VAL A 157 5.61 14.76 -4.46
CA VAL A 157 6.05 15.13 -3.10
C VAL A 157 7.35 15.92 -3.09
N PHE A 158 8.34 15.51 -3.87
CA PHE A 158 9.68 16.11 -3.86
C PHE A 158 9.92 17.04 -5.04
N GLY A 159 9.06 16.99 -6.06
CA GLY A 159 9.15 17.77 -7.28
C GLY A 159 9.88 17.04 -8.41
N GLU A 160 9.42 17.30 -9.63
CA GLU A 160 9.90 16.71 -10.87
C GLU A 160 11.42 16.78 -11.04
N LYS A 161 12.03 17.92 -10.63
CA LYS A 161 13.48 18.12 -10.70
C LYS A 161 14.25 17.10 -9.86
N GLN A 162 13.82 16.88 -8.59
CA GLN A 162 14.52 15.94 -7.70
C GLN A 162 14.40 14.50 -8.21
N TYR A 163 13.25 14.15 -8.76
CA TYR A 163 13.02 12.86 -9.38
C TYR A 163 13.91 12.64 -10.60
N LYS A 164 13.90 13.56 -11.57
CA LYS A 164 14.72 13.47 -12.81
C LYS A 164 16.22 13.46 -12.54
N GLU A 165 16.67 14.13 -11.50
CA GLU A 165 18.08 14.12 -11.08
C GLU A 165 18.49 12.83 -10.32
N GLY A 166 17.60 11.84 -10.17
CA GLY A 166 17.87 10.56 -9.51
C GLY A 166 18.18 10.68 -8.00
N LYS A 167 17.70 11.78 -7.37
CA LYS A 167 17.92 12.04 -5.94
C LYS A 167 16.90 11.33 -5.05
N VAL A 168 15.80 10.85 -5.62
CA VAL A 168 14.77 10.11 -4.90
C VAL A 168 15.05 8.62 -5.06
N VAL A 169 15.16 7.92 -3.95
CA VAL A 169 15.35 6.46 -3.92
C VAL A 169 13.99 5.80 -4.13
N PHE A 170 13.91 4.91 -5.10
CA PHE A 170 12.71 4.11 -5.36
C PHE A 170 12.66 2.93 -4.38
N VAL A 171 11.61 2.88 -3.58
CA VAL A 171 11.35 1.81 -2.61
C VAL A 171 9.90 1.40 -2.75
N PRO A 172 9.58 0.44 -3.62
CA PRO A 172 8.21 0.01 -3.87
C PRO A 172 7.57 -0.61 -2.62
N ASN A 173 6.26 -0.76 -2.66
CA ASN A 173 5.54 -1.50 -1.63
C ASN A 173 5.80 -3.00 -1.84
N ALA A 174 6.73 -3.56 -1.11
CA ALA A 174 7.04 -4.99 -1.13
C ALA A 174 5.97 -5.80 -0.38
N VAL A 175 5.78 -7.04 -0.81
CA VAL A 175 4.89 -8.03 -0.21
C VAL A 175 5.68 -9.30 0.12
N ASP A 176 5.21 -10.14 1.04
CA ASP A 176 5.77 -11.49 1.17
C ASP A 176 5.23 -12.35 0.02
N THR A 177 6.01 -12.45 -1.05
CA THR A 177 5.55 -13.13 -2.27
C THR A 177 5.28 -14.61 -2.04
N LYS A 178 5.87 -15.23 -1.03
CA LYS A 178 5.63 -16.64 -0.66
C LYS A 178 4.24 -16.85 -0.08
N ASP A 179 3.74 -15.91 0.70
CA ASP A 179 2.40 -15.99 1.29
C ASP A 179 1.31 -15.98 0.22
N PHE A 180 1.60 -15.34 -0.92
CA PHE A 180 0.66 -15.21 -2.05
C PHE A 180 0.85 -16.28 -3.13
N ALA A 181 1.90 -17.11 -3.05
CA ALA A 181 2.15 -18.14 -4.07
C ALA A 181 0.89 -18.99 -4.32
N PRO A 182 0.63 -19.41 -5.59
CA PRO A 182 -0.53 -20.22 -5.93
C PRO A 182 -0.68 -21.46 -5.04
N ASP A 183 -1.88 -21.64 -4.44
CA ASP A 183 -2.24 -22.76 -3.57
C ASP A 183 -3.64 -23.28 -3.93
N GLU A 184 -3.69 -24.40 -4.65
CA GLU A 184 -4.96 -24.98 -5.11
C GLU A 184 -5.81 -25.51 -3.95
N HIS A 185 -5.19 -26.04 -2.89
CA HIS A 185 -5.94 -26.48 -1.70
C HIS A 185 -6.63 -25.30 -1.01
N MET A 186 -5.92 -24.18 -0.87
CA MET A 186 -6.50 -22.96 -0.30
C MET A 186 -7.58 -22.38 -1.23
N ARG A 187 -7.37 -22.42 -2.55
CA ARG A 187 -8.35 -22.04 -3.55
C ARG A 187 -9.65 -22.80 -3.38
N GLU A 188 -9.59 -24.13 -3.34
CA GLU A 188 -10.78 -24.97 -3.15
C GLU A 188 -11.47 -24.68 -1.81
N LYS A 189 -10.72 -24.51 -0.74
CA LYS A 189 -11.24 -24.20 0.59
C LYS A 189 -12.04 -22.91 0.59
N ILE A 190 -11.47 -21.80 0.13
CA ILE A 190 -12.14 -20.48 0.15
C ILE A 190 -13.31 -20.47 -0.83
N ARG A 191 -13.18 -21.11 -2.00
CA ARG A 191 -14.29 -21.19 -2.96
C ARG A 191 -15.48 -21.96 -2.39
N ARG A 192 -15.24 -23.04 -1.63
CA ARG A 192 -16.30 -23.79 -0.95
C ARG A 192 -16.95 -22.98 0.17
N GLU A 193 -16.15 -22.26 0.96
CA GLU A 193 -16.62 -21.41 2.06
C GLU A 193 -17.61 -20.33 1.58
N TYR A 194 -17.34 -19.77 0.39
CA TYR A 194 -18.12 -18.66 -0.18
C TYR A 194 -19.07 -19.09 -1.31
N GLY A 195 -19.21 -20.38 -1.59
CA GLY A 195 -20.10 -20.88 -2.65
C GLY A 195 -19.66 -20.47 -4.07
N LEU A 196 -18.36 -20.49 -4.34
CA LEU A 196 -17.73 -19.98 -5.56
C LEU A 196 -17.23 -21.10 -6.51
N GLU A 197 -17.47 -22.39 -6.19
CA GLU A 197 -16.84 -23.55 -6.85
C GLU A 197 -17.00 -23.57 -8.36
N ASN A 198 -18.18 -23.19 -8.85
CA ASN A 198 -18.51 -23.20 -10.27
C ASN A 198 -18.61 -21.81 -10.90
N SER A 199 -18.04 -20.79 -10.22
CA SER A 199 -18.16 -19.40 -10.61
C SER A 199 -16.91 -18.89 -11.31
N PHE A 200 -17.08 -17.90 -12.18
CA PHE A 200 -16.01 -17.02 -12.61
C PHE A 200 -15.90 -15.88 -11.60
N VAL A 201 -14.80 -15.83 -10.85
CA VAL A 201 -14.64 -14.94 -9.71
C VAL A 201 -13.76 -13.74 -10.06
N ILE A 202 -14.37 -12.55 -10.10
CA ILE A 202 -13.69 -11.27 -10.25
C ILE A 202 -13.42 -10.75 -8.84
N GLY A 203 -12.14 -10.54 -8.51
CA GLY A 203 -11.71 -10.08 -7.19
C GLY A 203 -11.31 -8.62 -7.16
N HIS A 204 -11.55 -7.96 -6.04
CA HIS A 204 -10.99 -6.65 -5.71
C HIS A 204 -10.66 -6.59 -4.22
N VAL A 205 -9.49 -6.03 -3.90
CA VAL A 205 -9.05 -5.79 -2.52
C VAL A 205 -8.76 -4.31 -2.33
N GLY A 206 -9.52 -3.67 -1.43
CA GLY A 206 -9.34 -2.26 -1.18
C GLY A 206 -10.35 -1.65 -0.24
N ARG A 207 -9.95 -0.56 0.43
CA ARG A 207 -10.84 0.20 1.30
C ARG A 207 -11.97 0.82 0.50
N PHE A 208 -13.22 0.73 0.97
CA PHE A 208 -14.38 1.38 0.35
C PHE A 208 -14.27 2.91 0.48
N HIS A 209 -13.51 3.49 -0.45
CA HIS A 209 -13.20 4.91 -0.51
C HIS A 209 -13.20 5.39 -1.96
N TYR A 210 -13.43 6.69 -2.18
CA TYR A 210 -13.51 7.31 -3.51
C TYR A 210 -12.37 6.91 -4.46
N ALA A 211 -11.13 6.81 -3.95
CA ALA A 211 -9.98 6.47 -4.77
C ALA A 211 -10.08 5.09 -5.43
N LYS A 212 -10.67 4.10 -4.74
CA LYS A 212 -10.77 2.70 -5.20
C LYS A 212 -11.87 2.45 -6.24
N ASN A 213 -12.79 3.41 -6.40
CA ASN A 213 -13.78 3.40 -7.48
C ASN A 213 -14.71 2.18 -7.50
N HIS A 214 -15.14 1.71 -6.31
CA HIS A 214 -16.06 0.57 -6.20
C HIS A 214 -17.36 0.76 -6.98
N GLU A 215 -17.77 2.00 -7.12
CA GLU A 215 -18.93 2.39 -7.94
C GLU A 215 -18.80 1.88 -9.38
N PHE A 216 -17.64 2.12 -10.01
CA PHE A 216 -17.36 1.66 -11.37
C PHE A 216 -17.10 0.15 -11.42
N ILE A 217 -16.55 -0.46 -10.35
CA ILE A 217 -16.43 -1.92 -10.26
C ILE A 217 -17.81 -2.59 -10.37
N LEU A 218 -18.83 -2.03 -9.70
CA LEU A 218 -20.20 -2.56 -9.77
C LEU A 218 -20.81 -2.38 -11.15
N ASP A 219 -20.56 -1.24 -11.81
CA ASP A 219 -21.04 -1.01 -13.19
C ASP A 219 -20.42 -2.01 -14.18
N ILE A 220 -19.09 -2.21 -14.11
CA ILE A 220 -18.38 -3.22 -14.91
C ILE A 220 -18.95 -4.63 -14.64
N PHE A 221 -19.15 -4.96 -13.35
CA PHE A 221 -19.64 -6.29 -12.99
C PHE A 221 -21.07 -6.55 -13.47
N ALA A 222 -21.93 -5.53 -13.51
CA ALA A 222 -23.29 -5.65 -14.07
C ALA A 222 -23.22 -6.07 -15.55
N GLU A 223 -22.31 -5.48 -16.35
CA GLU A 223 -22.09 -5.85 -17.74
C GLU A 223 -21.48 -7.26 -17.89
N VAL A 224 -20.56 -7.66 -17.02
CA VAL A 224 -20.06 -9.05 -17.01
C VAL A 224 -21.18 -10.03 -16.72
N LEU A 225 -22.05 -9.73 -15.74
CA LEU A 225 -23.15 -10.62 -15.33
C LEU A 225 -24.21 -10.76 -16.42
N ASN A 226 -24.39 -9.77 -17.29
CA ASN A 226 -25.26 -9.87 -18.47
C ASN A 226 -24.77 -10.96 -19.43
N GLN A 227 -23.47 -11.13 -19.60
CA GLN A 227 -22.85 -12.08 -20.51
C GLN A 227 -22.53 -13.42 -19.84
N ASN A 228 -22.24 -13.44 -18.53
CA ASN A 228 -21.88 -14.64 -17.77
C ASN A 228 -22.65 -14.71 -16.44
N LYS A 229 -23.78 -15.39 -16.44
CA LYS A 229 -24.65 -15.55 -15.25
C LYS A 229 -23.99 -16.30 -14.08
N LYS A 230 -22.84 -16.97 -14.31
CA LYS A 230 -22.05 -17.65 -13.27
C LYS A 230 -20.95 -16.78 -12.69
N ALA A 231 -20.82 -15.52 -13.13
CA ALA A 231 -19.84 -14.62 -12.57
C ALA A 231 -20.21 -14.24 -11.14
N LYS A 232 -19.19 -14.08 -10.31
CA LYS A 232 -19.29 -13.56 -8.94
C LYS A 232 -18.26 -12.45 -8.74
N LEU A 233 -18.66 -11.38 -8.05
CA LEU A 233 -17.77 -10.31 -7.65
C LEU A 233 -17.40 -10.49 -6.17
N PHE A 234 -16.11 -10.60 -5.88
CA PHE A 234 -15.58 -10.84 -4.55
C PHE A 234 -14.80 -9.62 -4.04
N LEU A 235 -15.43 -8.86 -3.14
CA LEU A 235 -14.93 -7.59 -2.62
C LEU A 235 -14.39 -7.76 -1.20
N LEU A 236 -13.07 -7.55 -1.02
CA LEU A 236 -12.42 -7.57 0.27
C LEU A 236 -12.06 -6.14 0.70
N GLY A 237 -12.39 -5.83 1.94
CA GLY A 237 -12.15 -4.53 2.55
C GLY A 237 -13.38 -3.96 3.21
N ASP A 238 -13.20 -2.82 3.85
CA ASP A 238 -14.25 -2.05 4.49
C ASP A 238 -14.00 -0.54 4.33
N GLY A 239 -14.96 0.29 4.64
CA GLY A 239 -14.79 1.73 4.54
C GLY A 239 -16.08 2.53 4.53
N PRO A 240 -15.98 3.86 4.55
CA PRO A 240 -17.15 4.74 4.73
C PRO A 240 -18.18 4.68 3.59
N ARG A 241 -17.80 4.15 2.41
CA ARG A 241 -18.72 4.01 1.26
C ARG A 241 -19.27 2.59 1.09
N ARG A 242 -19.06 1.68 2.04
CA ARG A 242 -19.52 0.29 1.92
C ARG A 242 -21.04 0.21 1.76
N GLN A 243 -21.78 0.84 2.66
CA GLN A 243 -23.23 0.81 2.62
C GLN A 243 -23.78 1.36 1.28
N GLU A 244 -23.24 2.48 0.80
CA GLU A 244 -23.58 3.05 -0.51
C GLU A 244 -23.38 2.06 -1.66
N MET A 245 -22.32 1.25 -1.60
CA MET A 245 -22.03 0.24 -2.63
C MET A 245 -22.96 -0.99 -2.52
N GLU A 246 -23.35 -1.39 -1.32
CA GLU A 246 -24.34 -2.45 -1.10
C GLU A 246 -25.74 -2.03 -1.62
N GLU A 247 -26.11 -0.76 -1.42
CA GLU A 247 -27.34 -0.17 -1.96
C GLU A 247 -27.30 -0.12 -3.51
N LYS A 248 -26.18 0.36 -4.09
CA LYS A 248 -25.99 0.37 -5.56
C LYS A 248 -26.05 -1.02 -6.17
N ALA A 249 -25.46 -2.03 -5.53
CA ALA A 249 -25.55 -3.42 -6.01
C ALA A 249 -27.01 -3.94 -6.05
N ALA A 250 -27.83 -3.53 -5.09
CA ALA A 250 -29.25 -3.85 -5.08
C ALA A 250 -30.01 -3.11 -6.19
N GLU A 251 -29.75 -1.81 -6.40
CA GLU A 251 -30.34 -1.01 -7.49
C GLU A 251 -30.02 -1.57 -8.87
N LEU A 252 -28.78 -2.05 -9.08
CA LEU A 252 -28.36 -2.71 -10.31
C LEU A 252 -28.91 -4.15 -10.46
N GLY A 253 -29.58 -4.70 -9.46
CA GLY A 253 -30.10 -6.08 -9.47
C GLY A 253 -29.02 -7.16 -9.43
N ILE A 254 -27.81 -6.84 -8.97
CA ILE A 254 -26.66 -7.77 -8.96
C ILE A 254 -26.26 -8.24 -7.56
N LYS A 255 -26.97 -7.81 -6.50
CA LYS A 255 -26.63 -8.04 -5.09
C LYS A 255 -26.31 -9.50 -4.77
N GLU A 256 -27.10 -10.45 -5.27
CA GLU A 256 -26.94 -11.89 -5.04
C GLU A 256 -25.66 -12.48 -5.70
N SER A 257 -25.02 -11.71 -6.57
CA SER A 257 -23.78 -12.09 -7.25
C SER A 257 -22.56 -11.34 -6.73
N VAL A 258 -22.73 -10.44 -5.74
CA VAL A 258 -21.65 -9.68 -5.11
C VAL A 258 -21.44 -10.14 -3.67
N ILE A 259 -20.21 -10.50 -3.32
CA ILE A 259 -19.82 -10.92 -1.98
C ILE A 259 -18.99 -9.80 -1.34
N PHE A 260 -19.53 -9.18 -0.30
CA PHE A 260 -18.86 -8.17 0.52
C PHE A 260 -18.20 -8.86 1.71
N ALA A 261 -16.97 -9.37 1.53
CA ALA A 261 -16.28 -10.21 2.51
C ALA A 261 -15.70 -9.44 3.72
N GLY A 262 -15.75 -8.11 3.69
CA GLY A 262 -15.17 -7.30 4.77
C GLY A 262 -13.63 -7.31 4.81
N ASN A 263 -13.06 -6.84 5.92
CA ASN A 263 -11.63 -6.89 6.14
C ASN A 263 -11.19 -8.31 6.48
N GLN A 264 -10.18 -8.81 5.77
CA GLN A 264 -9.58 -10.13 5.99
C GLN A 264 -8.12 -9.99 6.41
N ASN A 265 -7.69 -10.79 7.38
CA ASN A 265 -6.30 -10.88 7.81
C ASN A 265 -6.00 -12.30 8.35
N PRO A 266 -5.09 -13.06 7.70
CA PRO A 266 -4.36 -12.69 6.48
C PRO A 266 -5.26 -12.60 5.24
N VAL A 267 -4.86 -11.78 4.26
CA VAL A 267 -5.62 -11.57 3.01
C VAL A 267 -5.23 -12.56 1.92
N ALA A 268 -4.02 -13.12 1.96
CA ALA A 268 -3.45 -13.97 0.92
C ALA A 268 -4.33 -15.18 0.51
N PRO A 269 -5.00 -15.90 1.44
CA PRO A 269 -5.88 -17.00 1.10
C PRO A 269 -7.02 -16.62 0.13
N TYR A 270 -7.49 -15.40 0.23
CA TYR A 270 -8.65 -14.92 -0.55
C TYR A 270 -8.30 -14.61 -2.01
N TYR A 271 -7.05 -14.23 -2.30
CA TYR A 271 -6.59 -14.09 -3.68
C TYR A 271 -6.65 -15.42 -4.42
N GLN A 272 -6.43 -16.55 -3.73
CA GLN A 272 -6.49 -17.88 -4.34
C GLN A 272 -7.86 -18.20 -4.93
N ALA A 273 -8.95 -17.66 -4.35
CA ALA A 273 -10.32 -17.90 -4.83
C ALA A 273 -10.66 -17.14 -6.12
N MET A 274 -9.88 -16.13 -6.50
CA MET A 274 -10.13 -15.27 -7.64
C MET A 274 -9.66 -15.91 -8.96
N ASP A 275 -10.26 -15.50 -10.07
CA ASP A 275 -9.83 -15.85 -11.43
C ASP A 275 -9.17 -14.66 -12.14
N VAL A 276 -9.57 -13.45 -11.79
CA VAL A 276 -9.02 -12.19 -12.29
C VAL A 276 -9.12 -11.11 -11.21
N PHE A 277 -8.14 -10.23 -11.17
CA PHE A 277 -8.12 -9.09 -10.26
C PHE A 277 -8.49 -7.80 -11.00
N LEU A 278 -9.55 -7.13 -10.56
CA LEU A 278 -10.07 -5.89 -11.16
C LEU A 278 -9.70 -4.68 -10.30
N PHE A 279 -9.03 -3.68 -10.88
CA PHE A 279 -8.54 -2.53 -10.12
C PHE A 279 -8.67 -1.19 -10.87
N PRO A 280 -9.90 -0.66 -11.08
CA PRO A 280 -10.16 0.58 -11.78
C PRO A 280 -10.04 1.82 -10.87
N SER A 281 -8.97 1.86 -10.02
CA SER A 281 -8.76 2.95 -9.08
C SER A 281 -8.51 4.27 -9.79
N ARG A 282 -9.05 5.38 -9.25
CA ARG A 282 -8.90 6.72 -9.80
C ARG A 282 -7.50 7.29 -9.61
N PHE A 283 -6.85 6.93 -8.51
CA PHE A 283 -5.46 7.32 -8.22
C PHE A 283 -4.88 6.45 -7.10
N GLU A 284 -3.60 6.13 -7.22
CA GLU A 284 -2.81 5.39 -6.24
C GLU A 284 -1.37 5.92 -6.19
N GLY A 285 -0.63 5.55 -5.15
CA GLY A 285 0.81 5.69 -5.13
C GLY A 285 1.47 4.49 -5.83
N MET A 286 1.56 3.39 -5.09
CA MET A 286 1.95 2.06 -5.56
C MET A 286 1.00 1.06 -4.89
N PRO A 287 0.00 0.53 -5.61
CA PRO A 287 -0.98 -0.37 -5.00
C PRO A 287 -0.37 -1.74 -4.71
N GLY A 288 -0.07 -2.02 -3.44
CA GLY A 288 0.45 -3.32 -3.01
C GLY A 288 -0.48 -4.48 -3.37
N THR A 289 -1.80 -4.24 -3.35
CA THR A 289 -2.81 -5.25 -3.72
C THR A 289 -2.71 -5.74 -5.17
N VAL A 290 -2.20 -4.91 -6.10
CA VAL A 290 -1.90 -5.34 -7.47
C VAL A 290 -0.64 -6.20 -7.52
N VAL A 291 0.37 -5.91 -6.68
CA VAL A 291 1.57 -6.76 -6.56
C VAL A 291 1.21 -8.11 -5.92
N GLU A 292 0.37 -8.10 -4.87
CA GLU A 292 -0.18 -9.29 -4.22
C GLU A 292 -0.93 -10.18 -5.23
N ALA A 293 -1.79 -9.58 -6.06
CA ALA A 293 -2.53 -10.31 -7.10
C ALA A 293 -1.59 -10.96 -8.12
N GLN A 294 -0.54 -10.25 -8.56
CA GLN A 294 0.47 -10.80 -9.46
C GLN A 294 1.26 -11.94 -8.81
N ALA A 295 1.65 -11.80 -7.53
CA ALA A 295 2.31 -12.87 -6.77
C ALA A 295 1.42 -14.12 -6.64
N ALA A 296 0.09 -13.93 -6.56
CA ALA A 296 -0.90 -15.02 -6.60
C ALA A 296 -1.15 -15.60 -8.01
N GLY A 297 -0.40 -15.15 -9.01
CA GLY A 297 -0.58 -15.61 -10.39
C GLY A 297 -1.87 -15.13 -11.06
N LEU A 298 -2.51 -14.05 -10.54
CA LEU A 298 -3.76 -13.55 -11.09
C LEU A 298 -3.52 -12.57 -12.24
N PRO A 299 -4.21 -12.74 -13.37
CA PRO A 299 -4.35 -11.67 -14.34
C PRO A 299 -4.98 -10.45 -13.69
N CYS A 300 -4.46 -9.27 -13.99
CA CYS A 300 -4.91 -8.00 -13.42
C CYS A 300 -5.38 -7.08 -14.54
N LEU A 301 -6.62 -6.61 -14.46
CA LEU A 301 -7.11 -5.51 -15.29
C LEU A 301 -7.17 -4.25 -14.44
N ILE A 302 -6.35 -3.28 -14.75
CA ILE A 302 -6.18 -2.08 -13.91
C ILE A 302 -6.27 -0.78 -14.71
N ALA A 303 -6.60 0.31 -14.00
CA ALA A 303 -6.69 1.62 -14.64
C ALA A 303 -5.32 2.16 -15.08
N ASP A 304 -5.27 2.87 -16.21
CA ASP A 304 -4.08 3.55 -16.74
C ASP A 304 -3.64 4.78 -15.92
N THR A 305 -4.46 5.19 -14.96
CA THR A 305 -4.11 6.20 -13.94
C THR A 305 -3.09 5.70 -12.91
N ILE A 306 -2.85 4.39 -12.89
CA ILE A 306 -1.90 3.73 -11.98
C ILE A 306 -0.51 3.73 -12.61
N THR A 307 0.53 3.91 -11.77
CA THR A 307 1.92 3.87 -12.25
C THR A 307 2.24 2.55 -12.98
N THR A 308 2.91 2.64 -14.11
CA THR A 308 3.37 1.47 -14.86
C THR A 308 4.39 0.62 -14.10
N GLN A 309 5.04 1.18 -13.08
CA GLN A 309 5.96 0.47 -12.19
C GLN A 309 5.29 -0.67 -11.40
N VAL A 310 3.94 -0.67 -11.30
CA VAL A 310 3.20 -1.77 -10.66
C VAL A 310 3.19 -3.05 -11.51
N LYS A 311 3.46 -2.95 -12.81
CA LYS A 311 3.57 -4.11 -13.71
C LYS A 311 4.91 -4.81 -13.47
N VAL A 312 4.91 -5.78 -12.57
CA VAL A 312 6.09 -6.60 -12.22
C VAL A 312 6.11 -7.93 -12.97
N THR A 313 5.00 -8.26 -13.64
CA THR A 313 4.82 -9.45 -14.49
C THR A 313 4.02 -9.09 -15.74
N GLU A 314 3.95 -10.01 -16.70
CA GLU A 314 3.10 -9.83 -17.90
C GLU A 314 1.59 -10.03 -17.63
N LEU A 315 1.20 -10.32 -16.38
CA LEU A 315 -0.20 -10.50 -15.99
C LEU A 315 -1.02 -9.20 -15.94
N VAL A 316 -0.38 -8.03 -16.08
CA VAL A 316 -1.04 -6.73 -15.94
C VAL A 316 -1.44 -6.15 -17.29
N THR A 317 -2.73 -5.90 -17.45
CA THR A 317 -3.32 -5.16 -18.56
C THR A 317 -3.84 -3.81 -18.04
N PHE A 318 -3.43 -2.72 -18.70
CA PHE A 318 -3.93 -1.37 -18.41
C PHE A 318 -5.10 -1.02 -19.31
N LEU A 319 -6.13 -0.37 -18.75
CA LEU A 319 -7.25 0.16 -19.50
C LEU A 319 -7.65 1.54 -18.98
N SER A 320 -8.04 2.43 -19.89
CA SER A 320 -8.38 3.79 -19.51
C SER A 320 -9.73 3.89 -18.80
N LEU A 321 -9.78 4.70 -17.74
CA LEU A 321 -11.04 5.06 -17.07
C LEU A 321 -11.98 5.93 -17.92
N ALA A 322 -11.52 6.40 -19.09
CA ALA A 322 -12.39 7.07 -20.06
C ALA A 322 -13.24 6.08 -20.89
N GLN A 323 -12.90 4.80 -20.86
CA GLN A 323 -13.71 3.73 -21.47
C GLN A 323 -14.92 3.39 -20.58
N ASP A 324 -15.98 2.94 -21.21
CA ASP A 324 -17.21 2.53 -20.53
C ASP A 324 -17.07 1.18 -19.81
N ALA A 325 -18.08 0.82 -19.05
CA ALA A 325 -18.13 -0.43 -18.30
C ALA A 325 -18.22 -1.67 -19.21
N GLU A 326 -18.83 -1.53 -20.38
CA GLU A 326 -18.97 -2.60 -21.37
C GLU A 326 -17.62 -3.06 -21.90
N LEU A 327 -16.75 -2.12 -22.30
CA LEU A 327 -15.39 -2.43 -22.78
C LEU A 327 -14.53 -3.07 -21.67
N TRP A 328 -14.67 -2.60 -20.43
CA TRP A 328 -13.99 -3.24 -19.28
C TRP A 328 -14.49 -4.68 -19.07
N ALA A 329 -15.78 -4.92 -19.21
CA ALA A 329 -16.37 -6.26 -19.09
C ALA A 329 -15.91 -7.20 -20.22
N GLU A 330 -15.84 -6.71 -21.46
CA GLU A 330 -15.30 -7.47 -22.60
C GLU A 330 -13.84 -7.90 -22.36
N GLN A 331 -13.00 -6.98 -21.83
CA GLN A 331 -11.61 -7.30 -21.50
C GLN A 331 -11.50 -8.35 -20.39
N LEU A 332 -12.35 -8.30 -19.36
CA LEU A 332 -12.41 -9.33 -18.31
C LEU A 332 -12.78 -10.70 -18.88
N ASN A 333 -13.77 -10.77 -19.75
CA ASN A 333 -14.21 -12.01 -20.39
C ASN A 333 -13.12 -12.57 -21.33
N ARG A 334 -12.38 -11.72 -22.04
CA ARG A 334 -11.24 -12.13 -22.86
C ARG A 334 -10.15 -12.76 -21.99
N ILE A 335 -9.74 -12.08 -20.90
CA ILE A 335 -8.74 -12.58 -19.95
C ILE A 335 -9.17 -13.94 -19.38
N ALA A 336 -10.45 -14.08 -19.01
CA ALA A 336 -11.00 -15.34 -18.51
C ALA A 336 -10.88 -16.49 -19.53
N THR A 337 -11.11 -16.19 -20.81
CA THR A 337 -11.03 -17.16 -21.90
C THR A 337 -9.60 -17.57 -22.18
N GLU A 338 -8.69 -16.60 -22.28
CA GLU A 338 -7.25 -16.83 -22.50
C GLU A 338 -6.65 -17.69 -21.38
N ARG A 339 -6.98 -17.41 -20.11
CA ARG A 339 -6.50 -18.20 -18.98
C ARG A 339 -6.98 -19.65 -19.01
N LYS A 340 -8.21 -19.92 -19.44
CA LYS A 340 -8.69 -21.30 -19.61
C LYS A 340 -7.91 -22.06 -20.66
N MET A 341 -7.44 -21.38 -21.71
CA MET A 341 -6.61 -21.98 -22.78
C MET A 341 -5.15 -22.21 -22.34
N GLN A 342 -4.63 -21.34 -21.46
CA GLN A 342 -3.24 -21.36 -20.99
C GLN A 342 -2.99 -22.24 -19.76
N LYS A 343 -4.00 -22.95 -19.22
CA LYS A 343 -3.88 -23.79 -18.01
C LYS A 343 -2.72 -24.84 -18.04
N ASN A 344 -2.02 -24.98 -19.16
CA ASN A 344 -0.90 -25.91 -19.34
C ASN A 344 0.49 -25.23 -19.38
N THR A 345 0.57 -23.92 -19.19
CA THR A 345 1.85 -23.19 -19.13
C THR A 345 1.90 -22.40 -17.83
N GLU A 346 2.20 -23.08 -16.73
CA GLU A 346 2.58 -22.45 -15.48
C GLU A 346 3.88 -21.68 -15.69
N THR A 347 3.77 -20.38 -15.95
CA THR A 347 4.94 -19.50 -15.85
C THR A 347 5.16 -19.27 -14.37
N GLU A 348 6.16 -19.91 -13.78
CA GLU A 348 6.57 -19.68 -12.39
C GLU A 348 6.93 -18.20 -12.24
N ILE A 349 6.14 -17.48 -11.44
CA ILE A 349 6.33 -16.05 -11.18
C ILE A 349 7.25 -15.92 -9.98
N ASP A 350 8.55 -15.82 -10.23
CA ASP A 350 9.53 -15.60 -9.17
C ASP A 350 9.82 -14.11 -8.97
N LEU A 351 9.15 -13.49 -8.01
CA LEU A 351 9.40 -12.12 -7.56
C LEU A 351 10.42 -12.04 -6.42
N SER A 352 10.92 -13.18 -5.91
CA SER A 352 11.76 -13.27 -4.70
C SER A 352 13.10 -12.52 -4.78
N LYS A 353 13.55 -12.18 -5.99
CA LYS A 353 14.80 -11.44 -6.25
C LYS A 353 14.56 -10.00 -6.70
N THR A 354 13.38 -9.47 -6.45
CA THR A 354 13.01 -8.12 -6.85
C THR A 354 12.74 -7.23 -5.63
N ASN A 355 12.79 -5.92 -5.80
CA ASN A 355 12.41 -4.96 -4.76
C ASN A 355 10.93 -5.03 -4.35
N TYR A 356 10.13 -5.89 -4.99
CA TYR A 356 8.72 -6.13 -4.66
C TYR A 356 8.53 -7.29 -3.68
N ASP A 357 9.58 -8.07 -3.40
CA ASP A 357 9.59 -9.08 -2.34
C ASP A 357 10.14 -8.52 -1.03
N VAL A 358 9.44 -8.75 0.08
CA VAL A 358 9.82 -8.21 1.39
C VAL A 358 11.16 -8.78 1.89
N ASN A 359 11.43 -10.07 1.63
CA ASN A 359 12.66 -10.71 2.09
C ASN A 359 13.90 -10.16 1.34
N TYR A 360 13.72 -9.79 0.06
CA TYR A 360 14.76 -9.10 -0.69
C TYR A 360 14.97 -7.67 -0.17
N GLN A 361 13.87 -6.94 0.02
CA GLN A 361 13.89 -5.55 0.48
C GLN A 361 14.44 -5.42 1.92
N VAL A 362 14.14 -6.39 2.80
CA VAL A 362 14.68 -6.45 4.18
C VAL A 362 16.21 -6.40 4.17
N LYS A 363 16.88 -7.20 3.34
CA LYS A 363 18.36 -7.22 3.26
C LYS A 363 18.93 -5.87 2.89
N GLN A 364 18.27 -5.13 1.99
CA GLN A 364 18.68 -3.78 1.62
C GLN A 364 18.46 -2.80 2.79
N TYR A 365 17.31 -2.87 3.46
CA TYR A 365 17.02 -2.03 4.62
C TYR A 365 17.97 -2.30 5.78
N GLU A 366 18.27 -3.57 6.09
CA GLU A 366 19.24 -3.93 7.13
C GLU A 366 20.62 -3.33 6.85
N GLN A 367 21.11 -3.53 5.63
CA GLN A 367 22.40 -2.96 5.24
C GLN A 367 22.38 -1.43 5.34
N PHE A 368 21.31 -0.77 4.85
CA PHE A 368 21.16 0.68 4.93
C PHE A 368 21.08 1.18 6.39
N TYR A 369 20.28 0.54 7.24
CA TYR A 369 20.13 0.97 8.64
C TYR A 369 21.39 0.76 9.46
N LEU A 370 22.18 -0.28 9.17
CA LEU A 370 23.43 -0.56 9.88
C LEU A 370 24.59 0.32 9.42
N THR A 371 24.66 0.68 8.14
CA THR A 371 25.80 1.40 7.56
C THR A 371 25.55 2.86 7.25
N GLY A 372 24.29 3.27 7.10
CA GLY A 372 23.89 4.58 6.57
C GLY A 372 24.11 4.74 5.05
N ASP A 373 24.57 3.70 4.36
CA ASP A 373 24.82 3.75 2.91
C ASP A 373 23.55 3.53 2.12
N VAL A 374 23.01 4.61 1.55
CA VAL A 374 21.77 4.57 0.74
C VAL A 374 21.98 3.94 -0.64
N THR A 375 23.19 3.71 -1.09
CA THR A 375 23.46 3.14 -2.42
C THR A 375 22.95 1.70 -2.54
N VAL A 376 22.88 0.98 -1.42
CA VAL A 376 22.32 -0.38 -1.34
C VAL A 376 20.84 -0.43 -1.66
N MET A 377 20.11 0.66 -1.45
CA MET A 377 18.68 0.82 -1.74
C MET A 377 18.41 1.15 -3.23
N LYS A 378 19.44 1.37 -4.04
CA LYS A 378 19.34 1.77 -5.46
C LYS A 378 19.60 0.62 -6.43
N LYS A 379 19.83 -0.57 -5.91
CA LYS A 379 20.17 -1.78 -6.70
C LYS A 379 18.96 -2.54 -7.19
#